data_f13d53869638edc7a42559f28843ede1
#
_entry.id   f13d53869638edc7a42559f28843ede1
#
_cell.length_a   1.000
_cell.length_b   1.000
_cell.length_c   1.000
_cell.angle_alpha   90.00
_cell.angle_beta   90.00
_cell.angle_gamma   90.00
#
_symmetry.space_group_name_H-M   'P 1'
#
loop_
_entity.id
_entity.type
_entity.pdbx_description
1 polymer ?
#
loop_
_entity_poly.entity_id
_entity_poly.type
_entity_poly.pdbx_seq_one_letter_code
_entity_poly.pdbx_strand_id
1 'polypeptide(L)'
;MNRVFGPGLISFALAYLAGAAWADDQPFITVYTTDIDSQYEKEIEQSLNWSTQKPHQAFNGLLSRTELEYGVTDDFQVSGYFNYEWERSRPHPDIGPDETWHATSVSGEAVYRFLNPYFDPVGLAVYFEPTYGDNTRELEAKLLLQKNFFNSSLRIAANINFEDMWERENGRWNKGSAAEFFAGAAYNVSPEWSVGIEFNNENDFEGLFGNAHAGTTAYYLGPTISYAGLPFVVRLGTEFQLPWAGAHVRKPGVMSEGYLADDERLRVGFRISMDLP
;
A
#
# COMPACT_ATOMS: atom_id res chain seq x y z
N MET A 1 -58.33 -1.23 -4.34
CA MET A 1 -57.73 0.12 -4.36
C MET A 1 -56.23 -0.04 -4.27
N ASN A 2 -55.57 -0.29 -5.40
CA ASN A 2 -54.14 -0.60 -5.52
C ASN A 2 -53.37 0.71 -5.71
N ARG A 3 -52.46 1.03 -4.81
CA ARG A 3 -51.48 2.08 -5.04
C ARG A 3 -50.15 1.45 -5.44
N VAL A 4 -49.78 1.66 -6.69
CA VAL A 4 -48.51 1.33 -7.29
C VAL A 4 -47.52 2.44 -6.92
N PHE A 5 -46.44 2.10 -6.18
CA PHE A 5 -45.31 2.99 -6.00
C PHE A 5 -44.35 2.82 -7.17
N GLY A 6 -44.19 3.88 -7.95
CA GLY A 6 -43.20 3.93 -9.03
C GLY A 6 -41.79 4.17 -8.50
N PRO A 7 -40.73 3.67 -9.17
CA PRO A 7 -39.37 3.91 -8.78
C PRO A 7 -38.97 5.36 -9.08
N GLY A 8 -38.60 6.10 -8.03
CA GLY A 8 -38.01 7.42 -8.15
C GLY A 8 -36.60 7.30 -8.76
N LEU A 9 -36.43 7.81 -9.97
CA LEU A 9 -35.15 8.06 -10.60
C LEU A 9 -34.47 9.20 -9.84
N ILE A 10 -33.41 8.87 -9.07
CA ILE A 10 -32.48 9.86 -8.54
C ILE A 10 -31.55 10.24 -9.70
N SER A 11 -31.83 11.36 -10.33
CA SER A 11 -30.94 11.97 -11.31
C SER A 11 -29.81 12.67 -10.58
N PHE A 12 -28.62 12.06 -10.56
CA PHE A 12 -27.39 12.78 -10.22
C PHE A 12 -27.05 13.72 -11.38
N ALA A 13 -27.21 15.01 -11.17
CA ALA A 13 -26.68 16.02 -12.06
C ALA A 13 -25.18 16.13 -11.85
N LEU A 14 -24.38 15.50 -12.73
CA LEU A 14 -22.94 15.72 -12.81
C LEU A 14 -22.71 17.13 -13.34
N ALA A 15 -22.33 18.05 -12.47
CA ALA A 15 -21.77 19.34 -12.88
C ALA A 15 -20.34 19.11 -13.37
N TYR A 16 -20.14 19.18 -14.67
CA TYR A 16 -18.83 19.25 -15.32
C TYR A 16 -18.15 20.55 -14.89
N LEU A 17 -17.22 20.50 -13.96
CA LEU A 17 -16.20 21.51 -13.75
C LEU A 17 -14.94 21.00 -14.44
N ALA A 18 -14.70 21.54 -15.66
CA ALA A 18 -13.44 21.36 -16.36
C ALA A 18 -12.35 22.22 -15.69
N GLY A 19 -11.79 21.71 -14.62
CA GLY A 19 -10.46 22.04 -14.17
C GLY A 19 -9.65 20.78 -14.40
N ALA A 20 -8.54 20.88 -15.13
CA ALA A 20 -7.57 19.80 -15.18
C ALA A 20 -6.84 19.79 -13.81
N ALA A 21 -7.52 19.29 -12.79
CA ALA A 21 -6.85 18.83 -11.60
C ALA A 21 -6.13 17.54 -12.03
N TRP A 22 -4.85 17.54 -11.97
CA TRP A 22 -4.03 16.35 -12.03
C TRP A 22 -4.17 15.76 -10.64
N ALA A 23 -5.18 14.89 -10.43
CA ALA A 23 -5.28 14.06 -9.25
C ALA A 23 -3.93 13.40 -8.99
N ASP A 24 -3.59 13.13 -7.75
CA ASP A 24 -2.39 12.42 -7.37
C ASP A 24 -2.25 11.15 -8.24
N ASP A 25 -1.43 11.27 -9.28
CA ASP A 25 -1.35 10.30 -10.37
C ASP A 25 -0.29 9.23 -10.02
N GLN A 26 -0.38 8.67 -8.78
CA GLN A 26 0.48 7.57 -8.37
C GLN A 26 0.16 6.34 -9.22
N PRO A 27 1.06 5.89 -10.10
CA PRO A 27 0.76 4.75 -10.99
C PRO A 27 1.00 3.39 -10.34
N PHE A 28 1.38 3.36 -9.07
CA PHE A 28 1.85 2.20 -8.33
C PHE A 28 0.84 1.73 -7.27
N ILE A 29 1.03 0.51 -6.77
CA ILE A 29 0.26 -0.06 -5.68
C ILE A 29 1.00 0.09 -4.35
N THR A 30 2.31 -0.21 -4.32
CA THR A 30 3.12 -0.22 -3.09
C THR A 30 4.15 0.89 -3.06
N VAL A 31 4.67 1.29 -4.22
CA VAL A 31 5.66 2.37 -4.32
C VAL A 31 4.98 3.73 -4.24
N TYR A 32 5.38 4.54 -3.28
CA TYR A 32 4.93 5.93 -3.16
C TYR A 32 5.76 6.85 -4.07
N THR A 33 5.10 7.78 -4.71
CA THR A 33 5.73 8.89 -5.44
C THR A 33 5.94 10.08 -4.49
N THR A 34 6.48 11.19 -4.99
CA THR A 34 6.52 12.47 -4.26
C THR A 34 5.37 13.39 -4.69
N ASP A 35 4.44 12.87 -5.47
CA ASP A 35 3.23 13.59 -5.83
C ASP A 35 2.28 13.58 -4.60
N ILE A 36 1.77 14.75 -4.26
CA ILE A 36 0.86 14.99 -3.14
C ILE A 36 -0.22 15.98 -3.60
N ASP A 37 -1.35 15.97 -2.92
CA ASP A 37 -2.46 16.90 -3.15
C ASP A 37 -2.00 18.35 -3.03
N SER A 38 -2.52 19.20 -3.94
CA SER A 38 -2.31 20.66 -3.87
C SER A 38 -3.06 21.25 -2.68
N GLN A 39 -2.75 22.49 -2.34
CA GLN A 39 -3.40 23.14 -1.21
C GLN A 39 -4.95 23.16 -1.35
N TYR A 40 -5.65 22.68 -0.32
CA TYR A 40 -7.10 22.55 -0.19
C TYR A 40 -7.74 21.44 -1.01
N GLU A 41 -6.99 20.72 -1.82
CA GLU A 41 -7.49 19.50 -2.47
C GLU A 41 -7.79 18.42 -1.42
N LYS A 42 -8.75 17.58 -1.74
CA LYS A 42 -9.17 16.47 -0.89
C LYS A 42 -9.43 15.28 -1.77
N GLU A 43 -8.93 14.14 -1.36
CA GLU A 43 -9.17 12.89 -2.03
C GLU A 43 -9.75 11.84 -1.06
N ILE A 44 -10.54 10.93 -1.57
CA ILE A 44 -10.89 9.68 -0.91
C ILE A 44 -10.32 8.53 -1.70
N GLU A 45 -9.55 7.68 -1.04
CA GLU A 45 -9.03 6.44 -1.63
C GLU A 45 -9.57 5.21 -0.89
N GLN A 46 -9.85 4.17 -1.65
CA GLN A 46 -10.07 2.81 -1.15
C GLN A 46 -9.03 1.88 -1.74
N SER A 47 -8.21 1.28 -0.89
CA SER A 47 -7.27 0.24 -1.30
C SER A 47 -7.68 -1.14 -0.75
N LEU A 48 -7.39 -2.17 -1.55
CA LEU A 48 -7.59 -3.58 -1.23
C LEU A 48 -6.32 -4.33 -1.62
N ASN A 49 -5.69 -5.02 -0.66
CA ASN A 49 -4.55 -5.88 -0.90
C ASN A 49 -4.92 -7.30 -0.49
N TRP A 50 -5.01 -8.18 -1.48
CA TRP A 50 -5.25 -9.60 -1.28
C TRP A 50 -3.95 -10.37 -1.40
N SER A 51 -3.67 -11.22 -0.40
CA SER A 51 -2.48 -12.06 -0.33
C SER A 51 -2.86 -13.54 -0.22
N THR A 52 -2.08 -14.41 -0.87
CA THR A 52 -2.36 -15.85 -0.93
C THR A 52 -1.12 -16.68 -1.26
N GLN A 53 -1.28 -18.00 -1.23
CA GLN A 53 -0.24 -18.99 -1.61
C GLN A 53 0.94 -19.06 -0.64
N LYS A 54 0.67 -19.11 0.68
CA LYS A 54 1.72 -19.49 1.63
C LYS A 54 2.08 -20.97 1.43
N PRO A 55 3.38 -21.34 1.44
CA PRO A 55 3.79 -22.74 1.39
C PRO A 55 3.20 -23.56 2.54
N HIS A 56 2.79 -24.78 2.25
CA HIS A 56 2.31 -25.77 3.23
C HIS A 56 0.99 -25.45 3.94
N GLN A 57 0.29 -24.39 3.55
CA GLN A 57 -1.04 -24.06 4.08
C GLN A 57 -1.91 -23.36 3.03
N ALA A 58 -3.22 -23.55 3.09
CA ALA A 58 -4.14 -22.71 2.35
C ALA A 58 -4.30 -21.40 3.11
N PHE A 59 -3.83 -20.30 2.51
CA PHE A 59 -3.84 -18.97 3.10
C PHE A 59 -4.55 -17.99 2.18
N ASN A 60 -5.31 -17.08 2.77
CA ASN A 60 -5.84 -15.88 2.14
C ASN A 60 -5.85 -14.76 3.17
N GLY A 61 -5.27 -13.62 2.82
CA GLY A 61 -5.31 -12.38 3.56
C GLY A 61 -5.99 -11.29 2.73
N LEU A 62 -6.61 -10.35 3.39
CA LEU A 62 -7.16 -9.13 2.79
C LEU A 62 -6.91 -7.97 3.74
N LEU A 63 -6.16 -6.99 3.27
CA LEU A 63 -6.05 -5.68 3.89
C LEU A 63 -6.89 -4.69 3.09
N SER A 64 -7.82 -4.02 3.76
CA SER A 64 -8.66 -2.95 3.21
C SER A 64 -8.36 -1.66 3.94
N ARG A 65 -7.99 -0.60 3.22
CA ARG A 65 -7.74 0.73 3.77
C ARG A 65 -8.67 1.74 3.09
N THR A 66 -9.39 2.50 3.89
CA THR A 66 -10.14 3.68 3.42
C THR A 66 -9.42 4.90 3.92
N GLU A 67 -9.01 5.76 3.02
CA GLU A 67 -8.22 6.95 3.26
C GLU A 67 -8.99 8.21 2.91
N LEU A 68 -8.75 9.26 3.70
CA LEU A 68 -9.15 10.63 3.39
C LEU A 68 -7.91 11.49 3.43
N GLU A 69 -7.59 12.11 2.30
CA GLU A 69 -6.43 12.96 2.09
C GLU A 69 -6.80 14.43 2.08
N TYR A 70 -5.87 15.28 2.48
CA TYR A 70 -6.02 16.72 2.49
C TYR A 70 -4.70 17.44 2.25
N GLY A 71 -4.60 18.19 1.16
CA GLY A 71 -3.50 19.10 0.89
C GLY A 71 -3.55 20.34 1.81
N VAL A 72 -2.68 20.39 2.80
CA VAL A 72 -2.58 21.52 3.72
C VAL A 72 -1.88 22.70 3.06
N THR A 73 -0.82 22.43 2.32
CA THR A 73 -0.10 23.36 1.43
C THR A 73 0.31 22.58 0.19
N ASP A 74 0.85 23.27 -0.83
CA ASP A 74 1.36 22.59 -2.04
C ASP A 74 2.55 21.63 -1.77
N ASP A 75 3.11 21.65 -0.56
CA ASP A 75 4.24 20.79 -0.18
C ASP A 75 3.98 19.98 1.10
N PHE A 76 2.78 20.02 1.65
CA PHE A 76 2.42 19.29 2.86
C PHE A 76 0.99 18.74 2.80
N GLN A 77 0.87 17.42 2.90
CA GLN A 77 -0.37 16.64 2.92
C GLN A 77 -0.50 15.90 4.24
N VAL A 78 -1.73 15.72 4.68
CA VAL A 78 -2.11 14.86 5.81
C VAL A 78 -3.24 13.95 5.39
N SER A 79 -3.23 12.72 5.92
CA SER A 79 -4.27 11.73 5.65
C SER A 79 -4.73 11.05 6.93
N GLY A 80 -5.91 10.47 6.88
CA GLY A 80 -6.46 9.61 7.93
C GLY A 80 -7.00 8.33 7.34
N TYR A 81 -6.66 7.20 7.97
CA TYR A 81 -7.05 5.87 7.51
C TYR A 81 -7.96 5.17 8.49
N PHE A 82 -8.89 4.39 7.93
CA PHE A 82 -9.52 3.27 8.61
C PHE A 82 -9.06 1.98 7.94
N ASN A 83 -8.42 1.11 8.72
CA ASN A 83 -7.84 -0.15 8.24
C ASN A 83 -8.69 -1.33 8.74
N TYR A 84 -8.93 -2.28 7.87
CA TYR A 84 -9.53 -3.56 8.19
C TYR A 84 -8.67 -4.67 7.59
N GLU A 85 -8.27 -5.61 8.44
CA GLU A 85 -7.48 -6.76 8.05
C GLU A 85 -8.24 -8.04 8.36
N TRP A 86 -8.17 -8.97 7.44
CA TRP A 86 -8.77 -10.29 7.57
C TRP A 86 -7.82 -11.33 7.01
N GLU A 87 -7.59 -12.38 7.79
CA GLU A 87 -6.82 -13.53 7.38
C GLU A 87 -7.56 -14.83 7.63
N ARG A 88 -7.41 -15.77 6.73
CA ARG A 88 -7.84 -17.14 6.89
C ARG A 88 -6.73 -18.09 6.51
N SER A 89 -6.30 -18.88 7.46
CA SER A 89 -5.34 -19.96 7.25
C SER A 89 -5.99 -21.31 7.50
N ARG A 90 -5.68 -22.29 6.66
CA ARG A 90 -6.00 -23.70 6.88
C ARG A 90 -4.68 -24.43 6.90
N PRO A 91 -4.17 -24.79 8.07
CA PRO A 91 -3.03 -25.68 8.20
C PRO A 91 -3.30 -26.99 7.45
N HIS A 92 -2.26 -27.76 7.14
CA HIS A 92 -2.41 -29.06 6.50
C HIS A 92 -3.49 -29.88 7.26
N PRO A 93 -4.34 -30.70 6.57
CA PRO A 93 -5.48 -31.39 7.19
C PRO A 93 -5.19 -32.19 8.45
N ASP A 94 -3.93 -32.57 8.64
CA ASP A 94 -3.45 -33.35 9.79
C ASP A 94 -2.99 -32.49 10.98
N ILE A 95 -3.00 -31.13 10.89
CA ILE A 95 -2.34 -30.24 11.85
C ILE A 95 -3.33 -29.41 12.68
N GLY A 96 -4.56 -29.23 12.25
CA GLY A 96 -5.54 -28.46 13.04
C GLY A 96 -6.72 -27.88 12.25
N PRO A 97 -7.66 -27.23 12.94
CA PRO A 97 -8.82 -26.58 12.31
C PRO A 97 -8.42 -25.35 11.51
N ASP A 98 -9.32 -24.88 10.65
CA ASP A 98 -9.21 -23.57 10.02
C ASP A 98 -9.14 -22.47 11.08
N GLU A 99 -8.19 -21.57 10.91
CA GLU A 99 -8.06 -20.36 11.73
C GLU A 99 -8.51 -19.16 10.92
N THR A 100 -9.27 -18.27 11.55
CA THR A 100 -9.68 -16.98 10.98
C THR A 100 -9.35 -15.89 11.97
N TRP A 101 -8.66 -14.90 11.49
CA TRP A 101 -8.29 -13.72 12.27
C TRP A 101 -8.74 -12.44 11.57
N HIS A 102 -9.04 -11.42 12.33
CA HIS A 102 -9.36 -10.09 11.79
C HIS A 102 -8.95 -9.01 12.81
N ALA A 103 -8.60 -7.86 12.29
CA ALA A 103 -8.28 -6.68 13.08
C ALA A 103 -8.79 -5.40 12.42
N THR A 104 -8.92 -4.37 13.24
CA THR A 104 -9.19 -3.01 12.79
C THR A 104 -8.20 -2.06 13.44
N SER A 105 -7.78 -1.06 12.69
CA SER A 105 -6.94 0.02 13.21
C SER A 105 -7.27 1.34 12.51
N VAL A 106 -6.73 2.41 13.06
CA VAL A 106 -6.76 3.74 12.45
C VAL A 106 -5.34 4.25 12.35
N SER A 107 -5.04 4.96 11.27
CA SER A 107 -3.75 5.61 11.07
C SER A 107 -3.93 7.09 10.76
N GLY A 108 -2.89 7.84 11.01
CA GLY A 108 -2.76 9.21 10.53
C GLY A 108 -1.44 9.35 9.79
N GLU A 109 -1.47 10.00 8.65
CA GLU A 109 -0.31 10.16 7.78
C GLU A 109 0.06 11.64 7.66
N ALA A 110 1.34 11.90 7.45
CA ALA A 110 1.86 13.20 7.08
C ALA A 110 2.98 13.04 6.04
N VAL A 111 2.85 13.72 4.91
CA VAL A 111 3.86 13.77 3.86
C VAL A 111 4.34 15.21 3.67
N TYR A 112 5.66 15.40 3.69
CA TYR A 112 6.27 16.69 3.39
C TYR A 112 7.24 16.56 2.22
N ARG A 113 6.97 17.29 1.12
CA ARG A 113 7.77 17.33 -0.09
C ARG A 113 8.79 18.46 -0.01
N PHE A 114 10.08 18.13 -0.10
CA PHE A 114 11.19 19.09 -0.13
C PHE A 114 11.53 19.55 -1.54
N LEU A 115 11.42 18.65 -2.53
CA LEU A 115 11.73 18.90 -3.94
C LEU A 115 10.59 18.34 -4.80
N ASN A 116 10.12 19.16 -5.72
CA ASN A 116 9.04 18.81 -6.63
C ASN A 116 9.61 18.27 -7.95
N PRO A 117 9.32 17.04 -8.38
CA PRO A 117 9.93 16.40 -9.55
C PRO A 117 9.56 17.05 -10.89
N TYR A 118 8.59 17.96 -10.89
CA TYR A 118 8.21 18.73 -12.09
C TYR A 118 9.03 20.00 -12.27
N PHE A 119 9.63 20.52 -11.21
CA PHE A 119 10.44 21.76 -11.23
C PHE A 119 11.89 21.50 -10.86
N ASP A 120 12.16 20.48 -10.03
CA ASP A 120 13.48 20.10 -9.56
C ASP A 120 14.05 18.91 -10.34
N PRO A 121 15.37 18.69 -10.30
CA PRO A 121 15.98 17.54 -10.97
C PRO A 121 15.48 16.17 -10.49
N VAL A 122 15.01 16.10 -9.24
CA VAL A 122 14.40 14.92 -8.58
C VAL A 122 13.34 15.39 -7.60
N GLY A 123 12.33 14.57 -7.35
CA GLY A 123 11.40 14.69 -6.24
C GLY A 123 12.01 14.08 -4.98
N LEU A 124 11.78 14.73 -3.83
CA LEU A 124 12.19 14.25 -2.51
C LEU A 124 11.12 14.59 -1.50
N ALA A 125 10.63 13.58 -0.78
CA ALA A 125 9.69 13.78 0.31
C ALA A 125 10.00 12.85 1.48
N VAL A 126 9.43 13.16 2.64
CA VAL A 126 9.40 12.29 3.83
C VAL A 126 7.95 12.02 4.17
N TYR A 127 7.73 10.84 4.67
CA TYR A 127 6.44 10.29 5.07
C TYR A 127 6.53 9.79 6.50
N PHE A 128 5.47 9.97 7.26
CA PHE A 128 5.35 9.44 8.61
C PHE A 128 3.90 9.01 8.88
N GLU A 129 3.70 7.76 9.37
CA GLU A 129 2.40 7.19 9.70
C GLU A 129 2.45 6.47 11.05
N PRO A 130 1.82 6.97 12.11
CA PRO A 130 1.46 6.20 13.28
C PRO A 130 0.14 5.45 13.05
N THR A 131 0.11 4.16 13.43
CA THR A 131 -1.06 3.30 13.42
C THR A 131 -1.42 2.85 14.84
N TYR A 132 -2.71 2.83 15.13
CA TYR A 132 -3.25 2.37 16.40
C TYR A 132 -4.46 1.46 16.20
N GLY A 133 -4.38 0.24 16.74
CA GLY A 133 -5.46 -0.74 16.74
C GLY A 133 -5.56 -1.48 18.08
N ASP A 134 -6.53 -2.38 18.18
CA ASP A 134 -6.74 -3.16 19.40
C ASP A 134 -5.55 -4.07 19.73
N ASN A 135 -4.97 -4.67 18.70
CA ASN A 135 -3.88 -5.64 18.82
C ASN A 135 -2.59 -5.17 18.12
N THR A 136 -2.59 -4.01 17.46
CA THR A 136 -1.43 -3.49 16.74
C THR A 136 -1.16 -2.04 17.08
N ARG A 137 0.11 -1.67 17.07
CA ARG A 137 0.62 -0.30 17.04
C ARG A 137 1.84 -0.30 16.15
N GLU A 138 1.97 0.74 15.35
CA GLU A 138 3.03 0.84 14.37
C GLU A 138 3.47 2.29 14.22
N LEU A 139 4.75 2.48 13.96
CA LEU A 139 5.31 3.76 13.55
C LEU A 139 6.10 3.52 12.27
N GLU A 140 5.62 4.06 11.18
CA GLU A 140 6.26 3.98 9.88
C GLU A 140 6.85 5.33 9.47
N ALA A 141 8.05 5.30 8.87
CA ALA A 141 8.68 6.46 8.25
C ALA A 141 9.30 6.07 6.91
N LYS A 142 9.06 6.89 5.88
CA LYS A 142 9.61 6.65 4.53
C LYS A 142 10.39 7.86 4.03
N LEU A 143 11.45 7.57 3.28
CA LEU A 143 12.08 8.54 2.38
C LEU A 143 11.60 8.23 0.96
N LEU A 144 10.97 9.21 0.32
CA LEU A 144 10.41 9.09 -1.02
C LEU A 144 11.29 9.81 -2.02
N LEU A 145 11.61 9.13 -3.12
CA LEU A 145 12.40 9.66 -4.23
C LEU A 145 11.63 9.45 -5.53
N GLN A 146 11.65 10.44 -6.42
CA GLN A 146 11.00 10.37 -7.72
C GLN A 146 11.85 11.05 -8.80
N LYS A 147 11.83 10.52 -10.00
CA LYS A 147 12.42 11.12 -11.18
C LYS A 147 11.50 10.93 -12.39
N ASN A 148 11.15 12.06 -12.99
CA ASN A 148 10.36 12.09 -14.22
C ASN A 148 11.27 12.23 -15.44
N PHE A 149 10.96 11.49 -16.51
CA PHE A 149 11.67 11.51 -17.79
C PHE A 149 10.67 11.70 -18.93
N PHE A 150 11.16 12.16 -20.11
CA PHE A 150 10.37 12.27 -21.35
C PHE A 150 9.07 13.07 -21.15
N ASN A 151 9.16 14.28 -20.56
CA ASN A 151 8.01 15.11 -20.23
C ASN A 151 6.99 14.34 -19.34
N SER A 152 7.48 13.70 -18.30
CA SER A 152 6.73 12.90 -17.35
C SER A 152 6.01 11.66 -17.93
N SER A 153 6.35 11.25 -19.16
CA SER A 153 5.81 10.00 -19.71
C SER A 153 6.41 8.76 -19.05
N LEU A 154 7.63 8.85 -18.49
CA LEU A 154 8.23 7.80 -17.69
C LEU A 154 8.50 8.33 -16.29
N ARG A 155 7.92 7.67 -15.28
CA ARG A 155 8.11 7.98 -13.87
C ARG A 155 8.87 6.82 -13.23
N ILE A 156 9.94 7.13 -12.49
CA ILE A 156 10.68 6.20 -11.66
C ILE A 156 10.60 6.71 -10.23
N ALA A 157 10.18 5.86 -9.31
CA ALA A 157 10.11 6.16 -7.89
C ALA A 157 10.83 5.09 -7.07
N ALA A 158 11.32 5.49 -5.89
CA ALA A 158 11.92 4.58 -4.93
C ALA A 158 11.64 5.08 -3.50
N ASN A 159 11.40 4.12 -2.59
CA ASN A 159 11.18 4.40 -1.19
C ASN A 159 12.16 3.60 -0.33
N ILE A 160 12.58 4.18 0.79
CA ILE A 160 13.27 3.50 1.88
C ILE A 160 12.36 3.64 3.09
N ASN A 161 11.85 2.51 3.57
CA ASN A 161 10.90 2.45 4.67
C ASN A 161 11.59 1.91 5.92
N PHE A 162 11.19 2.45 7.07
CA PHE A 162 11.52 1.96 8.39
C PHE A 162 10.25 1.89 9.22
N GLU A 163 10.05 0.77 9.89
CA GLU A 163 8.86 0.49 10.66
C GLU A 163 9.22 -0.14 12.00
N ASP A 164 8.63 0.36 13.08
CA ASP A 164 8.63 -0.28 14.41
C ASP A 164 7.21 -0.73 14.74
N MET A 165 7.05 -2.02 15.07
CA MET A 165 5.77 -2.68 15.29
C MET A 165 5.64 -3.23 16.71
N TRP A 166 4.43 -3.16 17.24
CA TRP A 166 4.00 -3.84 18.48
C TRP A 166 2.71 -4.59 18.20
N GLU A 167 2.78 -5.91 18.26
CA GLU A 167 1.62 -6.79 18.07
C GLU A 167 1.26 -7.49 19.37
N ARG A 168 -0.02 -7.57 19.66
CA ARG A 168 -0.52 -8.20 20.85
C ARG A 168 -1.05 -9.59 20.57
N GLU A 169 -0.31 -10.61 21.02
CA GLU A 169 -0.71 -12.00 20.97
C GLU A 169 -0.83 -12.59 22.38
N ASN A 170 -1.90 -13.34 22.64
CA ASN A 170 -2.13 -14.01 23.94
C ASN A 170 -1.93 -13.09 25.16
N GLY A 171 -2.30 -11.79 25.01
CA GLY A 171 -2.17 -10.78 26.05
C GLY A 171 -0.76 -10.21 26.25
N ARG A 172 0.22 -10.58 25.43
CA ARG A 172 1.59 -10.07 25.47
C ARG A 172 1.87 -9.25 24.21
N TRP A 173 2.65 -8.18 24.35
CA TRP A 173 3.13 -7.38 23.26
C TRP A 173 4.45 -7.95 22.73
N ASN A 174 4.43 -8.44 21.49
CA ASN A 174 5.61 -8.77 20.72
C ASN A 174 6.10 -7.48 20.04
N LYS A 175 7.38 -7.42 19.70
CA LYS A 175 8.02 -6.28 19.06
C LYS A 175 8.75 -6.74 17.84
N GLY A 176 8.56 -6.04 16.73
CA GLY A 176 9.26 -6.25 15.49
C GLY A 176 9.67 -4.90 14.90
N SER A 177 10.51 -4.94 13.91
CA SER A 177 10.80 -3.81 13.03
C SER A 177 11.04 -4.30 11.61
N ALA A 178 10.84 -3.43 10.63
CA ALA A 178 11.13 -3.73 9.23
C ALA A 178 11.94 -2.60 8.59
N ALA A 179 12.86 -2.97 7.70
CA ALA A 179 13.54 -2.03 6.82
C ALA A 179 13.35 -2.51 5.39
N GLU A 180 12.73 -1.67 4.57
CA GLU A 180 12.27 -2.06 3.26
C GLU A 180 12.78 -1.10 2.19
N PHE A 181 12.96 -1.64 0.99
CA PHE A 181 13.28 -0.86 -0.20
C PHE A 181 12.29 -1.19 -1.30
N PHE A 182 11.55 -0.19 -1.73
CA PHE A 182 10.60 -0.30 -2.85
C PHE A 182 11.08 0.54 -4.02
N ALA A 183 10.87 0.04 -5.23
CA ALA A 183 11.20 0.77 -6.45
C ALA A 183 10.18 0.45 -7.56
N GLY A 184 9.78 1.47 -8.31
CA GLY A 184 8.84 1.33 -9.40
C GLY A 184 9.24 2.13 -10.62
N ALA A 185 8.84 1.64 -11.80
CA ALA A 185 8.93 2.37 -13.05
C ALA A 185 7.59 2.24 -13.78
N ALA A 186 6.99 3.37 -14.17
CA ALA A 186 5.73 3.40 -14.88
C ALA A 186 5.82 4.30 -16.11
N TYR A 187 5.20 3.85 -17.21
CA TYR A 187 5.18 4.56 -18.49
C TYR A 187 3.75 4.84 -18.92
N ASN A 188 3.45 6.10 -19.25
CA ASN A 188 2.17 6.54 -19.77
C ASN A 188 2.05 6.10 -21.24
N VAL A 189 1.21 5.09 -21.51
CA VAL A 189 0.94 4.58 -22.87
C VAL A 189 -0.12 5.43 -23.58
N SER A 190 -0.94 6.15 -22.84
CA SER A 190 -1.84 7.21 -23.29
C SER A 190 -1.99 8.27 -22.19
N PRO A 191 -2.73 9.38 -22.41
CA PRO A 191 -2.99 10.37 -21.37
C PRO A 191 -3.68 9.77 -20.13
N GLU A 192 -4.50 8.74 -20.29
CA GLU A 192 -5.29 8.14 -19.20
C GLU A 192 -4.72 6.81 -18.69
N TRP A 193 -3.83 6.16 -19.45
CA TRP A 193 -3.34 4.83 -19.10
C TRP A 193 -1.84 4.80 -18.87
N SER A 194 -1.44 4.22 -17.77
CA SER A 194 -0.03 3.86 -17.53
C SER A 194 0.14 2.37 -17.23
N VAL A 195 1.32 1.86 -17.57
CA VAL A 195 1.76 0.49 -17.23
C VAL A 195 3.08 0.58 -16.50
N GLY A 196 3.26 -0.25 -15.50
CA GLY A 196 4.44 -0.20 -14.65
C GLY A 196 4.91 -1.56 -14.18
N ILE A 197 5.98 -1.52 -13.44
CA ILE A 197 6.56 -2.65 -12.71
C ILE A 197 7.03 -2.15 -11.35
N GLU A 198 6.77 -2.93 -10.30
CA GLU A 198 7.22 -2.66 -8.94
C GLU A 198 8.13 -3.79 -8.45
N PHE A 199 9.12 -3.41 -7.67
CA PHE A 199 10.06 -4.30 -6.97
C PHE A 199 10.09 -3.92 -5.50
N ASN A 200 9.97 -4.93 -4.62
CA ASN A 200 10.03 -4.75 -3.18
C ASN A 200 11.08 -5.69 -2.59
N ASN A 201 11.88 -5.14 -1.69
CA ASN A 201 12.76 -5.90 -0.81
C ASN A 201 12.33 -5.60 0.64
N GLU A 202 11.86 -6.61 1.33
CA GLU A 202 11.36 -6.55 2.70
C GLU A 202 12.36 -7.27 3.61
N ASN A 203 12.75 -6.60 4.70
CA ASN A 203 13.69 -7.17 5.69
C ASN A 203 13.09 -6.99 7.08
N ASP A 204 12.72 -8.11 7.71
CA ASP A 204 12.16 -8.13 9.04
C ASP A 204 13.23 -8.36 10.10
N PHE A 205 13.01 -7.79 11.26
CA PHE A 205 13.88 -7.91 12.41
C PHE A 205 13.08 -8.26 13.66
N GLU A 206 13.65 -9.08 14.54
CA GLU A 206 13.12 -9.30 15.88
C GLU A 206 13.54 -8.14 16.81
N GLY A 207 12.58 -7.46 17.43
CA GLY A 207 12.80 -6.30 18.30
C GLY A 207 12.73 -4.97 17.54
N LEU A 208 12.66 -3.87 18.28
CA LEU A 208 12.63 -2.52 17.72
C LEU A 208 14.01 -2.07 17.24
N PHE A 209 14.07 -1.12 16.31
CA PHE A 209 15.34 -0.50 15.90
C PHE A 209 16.14 0.00 17.11
N GLY A 210 17.45 -0.30 17.13
CA GLY A 210 18.33 -0.05 18.27
C GLY A 210 18.65 -1.31 19.09
N ASN A 211 17.75 -2.32 19.11
CA ASN A 211 17.99 -3.64 19.69
C ASN A 211 17.51 -4.77 18.77
N ALA A 212 17.34 -4.48 17.50
CA ALA A 212 16.84 -5.41 16.51
C ALA A 212 17.87 -6.48 16.13
N HIS A 213 17.39 -7.69 15.89
CA HIS A 213 18.16 -8.81 15.38
C HIS A 213 17.64 -9.21 14.01
N ALA A 214 18.53 -9.45 13.05
CA ALA A 214 18.14 -9.85 11.70
C ALA A 214 17.25 -11.10 11.72
N GLY A 215 16.11 -11.01 11.07
CA GLY A 215 15.08 -12.02 10.93
C GLY A 215 15.05 -12.62 9.54
N THR A 216 14.18 -12.12 8.67
CA THR A 216 13.96 -12.64 7.32
C THR A 216 14.14 -11.58 6.25
N THR A 217 14.34 -12.02 5.02
CA THR A 217 14.43 -11.15 3.83
C THR A 217 13.62 -11.76 2.71
N ALA A 218 12.70 -10.98 2.12
CA ALA A 218 11.92 -11.35 0.96
C ALA A 218 12.09 -10.33 -0.18
N TYR A 219 11.83 -10.80 -1.40
CA TYR A 219 11.84 -9.98 -2.60
C TYR A 219 10.58 -10.25 -3.39
N TYR A 220 9.93 -9.18 -3.87
CA TYR A 220 8.75 -9.26 -4.72
C TYR A 220 8.96 -8.46 -6.00
N LEU A 221 8.32 -8.91 -7.07
CA LEU A 221 8.31 -8.22 -8.36
C LEU A 221 6.96 -8.42 -9.03
N GLY A 222 6.41 -7.36 -9.62
CA GLY A 222 5.18 -7.50 -10.36
C GLY A 222 4.76 -6.31 -11.19
N PRO A 223 3.88 -6.52 -12.17
CA PRO A 223 3.36 -5.48 -13.03
C PRO A 223 2.24 -4.69 -12.36
N THR A 224 2.09 -3.43 -12.78
CA THR A 224 0.97 -2.55 -12.45
C THR A 224 0.36 -1.95 -13.71
N ILE A 225 -0.91 -1.61 -13.61
CA ILE A 225 -1.64 -0.83 -14.60
C ILE A 225 -2.49 0.19 -13.86
N SER A 226 -2.49 1.44 -14.34
CA SER A 226 -3.36 2.48 -13.79
C SER A 226 -4.17 3.16 -14.91
N TYR A 227 -5.35 3.63 -14.54
CA TYR A 227 -6.25 4.41 -15.36
C TYR A 227 -6.63 5.68 -14.59
N ALA A 228 -6.25 6.83 -15.13
CA ALA A 228 -6.58 8.15 -14.61
C ALA A 228 -7.60 8.83 -15.54
N GLY A 229 -8.87 8.54 -15.35
CA GLY A 229 -9.98 9.10 -16.12
C GLY A 229 -11.02 9.68 -15.20
N LEU A 230 -11.30 10.98 -15.34
CA LEU A 230 -12.26 11.68 -14.50
C LEU A 230 -13.58 10.91 -14.31
N PRO A 231 -14.12 10.83 -13.11
CA PRO A 231 -13.64 11.40 -11.84
C PRO A 231 -12.81 10.42 -10.99
N PHE A 232 -12.33 9.31 -11.53
CA PHE A 232 -11.68 8.24 -10.78
C PHE A 232 -10.28 7.96 -11.30
N VAL A 233 -9.38 7.64 -10.38
CA VAL A 233 -8.13 6.94 -10.67
C VAL A 233 -8.26 5.51 -10.18
N VAL A 234 -7.95 4.54 -11.03
CA VAL A 234 -8.01 3.11 -10.70
C VAL A 234 -6.66 2.47 -10.95
N ARG A 235 -6.16 1.71 -9.98
CA ARG A 235 -4.86 1.03 -10.06
C ARG A 235 -5.06 -0.45 -9.76
N LEU A 236 -4.36 -1.29 -10.50
CA LEU A 236 -4.31 -2.73 -10.29
C LEU A 236 -2.86 -3.19 -10.42
N GLY A 237 -2.39 -3.96 -9.46
CA GLY A 237 -1.06 -4.54 -9.49
C GLY A 237 -1.03 -5.94 -8.92
N THR A 238 0.02 -6.66 -9.25
CA THR A 238 0.31 -7.97 -8.70
C THR A 238 1.78 -8.06 -8.31
N GLU A 239 2.08 -8.80 -7.26
CA GLU A 239 3.45 -9.03 -6.82
C GLU A 239 3.65 -10.52 -6.59
N PHE A 240 4.76 -11.01 -7.09
CA PHE A 240 5.18 -12.40 -6.95
C PHE A 240 6.46 -12.45 -6.10
N GLN A 241 6.45 -13.23 -5.02
CA GLN A 241 7.66 -13.49 -4.25
C GLN A 241 8.70 -14.17 -5.15
N LEU A 242 9.92 -13.62 -5.16
CA LEU A 242 11.04 -14.18 -5.90
C LEU A 242 11.77 -15.25 -5.06
N PRO A 243 12.37 -16.29 -5.69
CA PRO A 243 13.02 -17.37 -4.96
C PRO A 243 14.42 -16.97 -4.43
N TRP A 244 14.55 -15.74 -3.93
CA TRP A 244 15.78 -15.17 -3.37
C TRP A 244 15.69 -14.91 -1.88
N ALA A 245 14.57 -15.33 -1.26
CA ALA A 245 14.33 -15.12 0.15
C ALA A 245 15.44 -15.73 1.03
N GLY A 246 15.72 -15.07 2.15
CA GLY A 246 16.71 -15.47 3.13
C GLY A 246 16.13 -15.47 4.55
N ALA A 247 16.64 -16.35 5.41
CA ALA A 247 16.37 -16.33 6.83
C ALA A 247 17.68 -16.29 7.60
N HIS A 248 17.82 -15.31 8.47
CA HIS A 248 18.98 -15.13 9.32
C HIS A 248 18.79 -15.83 10.69
N VAL A 249 17.54 -16.07 11.06
CA VAL A 249 17.17 -16.84 12.25
C VAL A 249 16.88 -18.29 11.81
N ARG A 250 17.61 -19.25 12.37
CA ARG A 250 17.41 -20.68 12.09
C ARG A 250 16.10 -21.17 12.78
N LYS A 251 14.96 -20.89 12.19
CA LYS A 251 13.68 -21.51 12.57
C LYS A 251 13.36 -22.64 11.60
N PRO A 252 13.04 -23.87 12.06
CA PRO A 252 12.56 -24.93 11.18
C PRO A 252 11.31 -24.47 10.41
N GLY A 253 11.28 -24.70 9.11
CA GLY A 253 10.12 -24.40 8.27
C GLY A 253 10.03 -22.97 7.70
N VAL A 254 10.96 -22.07 8.05
CA VAL A 254 10.97 -20.68 7.56
C VAL A 254 11.23 -20.60 6.05
N MET A 255 11.97 -21.53 5.48
CA MET A 255 12.31 -21.53 4.05
C MET A 255 11.74 -22.75 3.34
N SER A 256 11.18 -22.54 2.15
CA SER A 256 10.70 -23.59 1.26
C SER A 256 11.06 -23.26 -0.19
N GLU A 257 11.92 -24.05 -0.81
CA GLU A 257 12.30 -23.92 -2.23
C GLU A 257 12.85 -22.52 -2.60
N GLY A 258 13.54 -21.84 -1.67
CA GLY A 258 14.06 -20.48 -1.86
C GLY A 258 13.05 -19.36 -1.56
N TYR A 259 11.86 -19.69 -1.09
CA TYR A 259 10.82 -18.74 -0.65
C TYR A 259 10.68 -18.75 0.86
N LEU A 260 10.23 -17.65 1.45
CA LEU A 260 9.79 -17.64 2.84
C LEU A 260 8.49 -18.42 2.98
N ALA A 261 8.50 -19.42 3.85
CA ALA A 261 7.36 -20.35 4.00
C ALA A 261 6.18 -19.71 4.74
N ASP A 262 6.46 -18.71 5.58
CA ASP A 262 5.43 -18.00 6.35
C ASP A 262 4.84 -16.82 5.58
N ASP A 263 5.46 -16.42 4.44
CA ASP A 263 4.99 -15.33 3.60
C ASP A 263 4.22 -15.85 2.37
N GLU A 264 3.31 -15.01 1.89
CA GLU A 264 2.55 -15.28 0.68
C GLU A 264 3.43 -15.13 -0.57
N ARG A 265 3.16 -16.00 -1.58
CA ARG A 265 3.85 -15.95 -2.87
C ARG A 265 3.19 -15.02 -3.88
N LEU A 266 1.94 -14.66 -3.66
CA LEU A 266 1.16 -13.80 -4.54
C LEU A 266 0.41 -12.76 -3.73
N ARG A 267 0.59 -11.51 -4.12
CA ARG A 267 -0.19 -10.34 -3.67
C ARG A 267 -0.88 -9.70 -4.88
N VAL A 268 -2.10 -9.25 -4.68
CA VAL A 268 -2.88 -8.51 -5.69
C VAL A 268 -3.42 -7.25 -5.03
N GLY A 269 -2.99 -6.10 -5.52
CA GLY A 269 -3.41 -4.79 -5.04
C GLY A 269 -4.41 -4.15 -6.00
N PHE A 270 -5.43 -3.52 -5.44
CA PHE A 270 -6.40 -2.69 -6.13
C PHE A 270 -6.56 -1.39 -5.34
N ARG A 271 -6.53 -0.25 -6.04
CA ARG A 271 -6.82 1.06 -5.46
C ARG A 271 -7.79 1.80 -6.37
N ILE A 272 -8.68 2.55 -5.78
CA ILE A 272 -9.54 3.51 -6.47
C ILE A 272 -9.60 4.78 -5.66
N SER A 273 -9.34 5.89 -6.29
CA SER A 273 -9.40 7.21 -5.67
C SER A 273 -10.28 8.18 -6.43
N MET A 274 -10.73 9.22 -5.75
CA MET A 274 -11.60 10.25 -6.31
C MET A 274 -11.45 11.56 -5.55
N ASP A 275 -11.26 12.65 -6.28
CA ASP A 275 -11.27 14.00 -5.73
C ASP A 275 -12.63 14.32 -5.11
N LEU A 276 -12.61 14.95 -3.96
CA LEU A 276 -13.79 15.47 -3.26
C LEU A 276 -13.95 16.96 -3.54
N PRO A 277 -15.20 17.47 -3.65
CA PRO A 277 -15.46 18.87 -3.94
C PRO A 277 -15.09 19.81 -2.77
#